data_ab5abdf0378b574e7e821ded566e429d
#
_entry.id   ab5abdf0378b574e7e821ded566e429d
#
_cell.length_a   1.000
_cell.length_b   1.000
_cell.length_c   1.000
_cell.angle_alpha   90.00
_cell.angle_beta   90.00
_cell.angle_gamma   90.00
#
_symmetry.space_group_name_H-M   'P 1'
#
loop_
_entity.id
_entity.type
_entity.pdbx_description
1 polymer ?
#
loop_
_entity_poly.entity_id
_entity_poly.type
_entity_poly.pdbx_seq_one_letter_code
_entity_poly.pdbx_strand_id
1 'polypeptide(L)'
;MKDKWKGKMWYRMHAPSMFNYAIMAHTPADDPGFVKGRVTEVPLEQLTGDFSQKNFMVKFRVQETRGNNAFTTFDGHRLTSDYKRALTRRRNSRIDCNLVLNLKDDVQIRIKPILMVDKRIKKSQEKMLRAVAHKYIGDNLSKLSLSETLKKIYSGDLSKEVASSLKTTYPTKRVEISKISVMNPASLMEVPPEDSELEKILENVKNDKSTEKTNETPEDEDIGAEETESEDIDYSSMKVAELKELLKERDLPISGKKSELIERLQT
;
A
#
# COMPACT_ATOMS: atom_id res chain seq x y z
N MET A 1 33.33 7.07 29.96
CA MET A 1 32.57 7.53 28.79
C MET A 1 31.11 7.63 29.15
N LYS A 2 30.45 8.78 28.96
CA LYS A 2 28.99 8.88 29.15
C LYS A 2 28.29 8.03 28.09
N ASP A 3 27.42 7.15 28.52
CA ASP A 3 26.62 6.30 27.63
C ASP A 3 25.64 7.20 26.85
N LYS A 4 25.89 7.35 25.54
CA LYS A 4 25.11 8.24 24.64
C LYS A 4 23.66 7.77 24.44
N TRP A 5 23.34 6.54 24.87
CA TRP A 5 21.99 5.99 24.72
C TRP A 5 21.07 6.23 25.92
N LYS A 6 21.64 6.41 27.12
CA LYS A 6 20.86 6.60 28.35
C LYS A 6 19.97 7.85 28.38
N GLY A 7 20.34 8.88 27.60
CA GLY A 7 19.56 10.13 27.55
C GLY A 7 18.50 10.16 26.42
N LYS A 8 18.46 9.14 25.54
CA LYS A 8 17.58 9.16 24.38
C LYS A 8 16.18 8.69 24.73
N MET A 9 15.18 9.47 24.30
CA MET A 9 13.78 9.10 24.34
C MET A 9 13.31 8.63 22.96
N TRP A 10 12.32 7.73 22.94
CA TRP A 10 11.71 7.21 21.72
C TRP A 10 10.50 8.05 21.32
N TYR A 11 10.53 8.60 20.12
CA TYR A 11 9.44 9.36 19.54
C TYR A 11 8.68 8.49 18.54
N ARG A 12 7.34 8.47 18.67
CA ARG A 12 6.43 7.78 17.72
C ARG A 12 6.16 8.69 16.55
N MET A 13 6.39 8.20 15.34
CA MET A 13 6.14 8.96 14.10
C MET A 13 4.76 8.62 13.58
N HIS A 14 3.89 9.64 13.52
CA HIS A 14 2.52 9.51 13.02
C HIS A 14 2.42 9.99 11.57
N ALA A 15 1.69 9.24 10.75
CA ALA A 15 1.34 9.63 9.39
C ALA A 15 0.42 10.86 9.40
N PRO A 16 0.30 11.62 8.28
CA PRO A 16 -0.66 12.70 8.17
C PRO A 16 -2.12 12.21 8.19
N SER A 17 -3.07 13.16 8.29
CA SER A 17 -4.52 12.90 8.36
C SER A 17 -5.04 11.98 7.24
N MET A 18 -4.50 12.10 6.03
CA MET A 18 -4.85 11.25 4.87
C MET A 18 -4.56 9.74 5.07
N PHE A 19 -3.77 9.38 6.07
CA PHE A 19 -3.45 7.99 6.48
C PHE A 19 -3.88 7.71 7.92
N ASN A 20 -4.88 8.42 8.42
CA ASN A 20 -5.49 8.23 9.74
C ASN A 20 -4.49 8.23 10.92
N TYR A 21 -3.45 9.06 10.85
CA TYR A 21 -2.40 9.19 11.88
C TYR A 21 -1.77 7.85 12.30
N ALA A 22 -1.77 6.85 11.43
CA ALA A 22 -1.18 5.53 11.71
C ALA A 22 0.27 5.66 12.19
N ILE A 23 0.67 4.85 13.17
CA ILE A 23 2.05 4.82 13.66
C ILE A 23 2.91 4.12 12.62
N MET A 24 3.92 4.83 12.09
CA MET A 24 4.79 4.33 11.03
C MET A 24 6.10 3.78 11.55
N ALA A 25 6.73 4.50 12.46
CA ALA A 25 8.07 4.17 12.94
C ALA A 25 8.34 4.80 14.30
N HIS A 26 9.42 4.39 14.94
CA HIS A 26 9.96 4.99 16.15
C HIS A 26 11.36 5.54 15.88
N THR A 27 11.65 6.71 16.40
CA THR A 27 12.98 7.34 16.27
C THR A 27 13.52 7.78 17.61
N PRO A 28 14.78 7.42 17.96
CA PRO A 28 15.38 7.88 19.19
C PRO A 28 16.00 9.27 19.02
N ALA A 29 15.79 10.16 19.97
CA ALA A 29 16.48 11.45 20.05
C ALA A 29 16.65 11.92 21.51
N ASP A 30 17.65 12.74 21.75
CA ASP A 30 17.88 13.34 23.07
C ASP A 30 16.91 14.51 23.28
N ASP A 31 16.74 15.35 22.25
CA ASP A 31 15.83 16.49 22.26
C ASP A 31 14.80 16.42 21.14
N PRO A 32 13.56 16.91 21.35
CA PRO A 32 12.53 16.94 20.31
C PRO A 32 12.92 17.78 19.10
N GLY A 33 13.79 18.79 19.27
CA GLY A 33 14.31 19.60 18.14
C GLY A 33 15.09 18.81 17.11
N PHE A 34 15.79 17.74 17.53
CA PHE A 34 16.55 16.87 16.60
C PHE A 34 15.69 15.88 15.82
N VAL A 35 14.42 15.78 16.16
CA VAL A 35 13.45 14.93 15.42
C VAL A 35 12.86 15.70 14.24
N LYS A 36 12.70 17.02 14.36
CA LYS A 36 12.16 17.87 13.29
C LYS A 36 13.01 17.77 12.03
N GLY A 37 12.35 17.66 10.88
CA GLY A 37 13.00 17.55 9.57
C GLY A 37 13.49 16.15 9.20
N ARG A 38 13.45 15.17 10.12
CA ARG A 38 13.77 13.77 9.76
C ARG A 38 12.78 13.24 8.73
N VAL A 39 13.29 12.41 7.83
CA VAL A 39 12.49 11.77 6.78
C VAL A 39 12.44 10.28 7.03
N THR A 40 11.25 9.71 6.96
CA THR A 40 11.01 8.27 7.07
C THR A 40 10.42 7.76 5.78
N GLU A 41 10.87 6.61 5.30
CA GLU A 41 10.29 5.92 4.14
C GLU A 41 9.58 4.66 4.63
N VAL A 42 8.32 4.53 4.26
CA VAL A 42 7.47 3.40 4.65
C VAL A 42 6.77 2.84 3.42
N PRO A 43 6.70 1.51 3.23
CA PRO A 43 5.88 0.94 2.17
C PRO A 43 4.41 1.25 2.41
N LEU A 44 3.68 1.55 1.33
CA LEU A 44 2.27 1.93 1.41
C LEU A 44 1.40 0.80 1.97
N GLU A 45 1.78 -0.44 1.75
CA GLU A 45 1.18 -1.64 2.33
C GLU A 45 1.01 -1.57 3.85
N GLN A 46 2.01 -1.05 4.58
CA GLN A 46 1.94 -0.91 6.04
C GLN A 46 0.87 0.08 6.50
N LEU A 47 0.54 1.07 5.66
CA LEU A 47 -0.44 2.11 5.96
C LEU A 47 -1.86 1.69 5.58
N THR A 48 -2.02 1.11 4.39
CA THR A 48 -3.33 0.74 3.84
C THR A 48 -3.74 -0.70 4.15
N GLY A 49 -2.79 -1.60 4.38
CA GLY A 49 -3.03 -3.04 4.50
C GLY A 49 -3.04 -3.78 3.16
N ASP A 50 -3.04 -3.06 2.02
CA ASP A 50 -3.11 -3.66 0.69
C ASP A 50 -1.75 -4.17 0.21
N PHE A 51 -1.59 -5.49 0.12
CA PHE A 51 -0.35 -6.12 -0.36
C PHE A 51 0.01 -5.74 -1.81
N SER A 52 -0.99 -5.43 -2.64
CA SER A 52 -0.77 -4.96 -4.03
C SER A 52 0.08 -3.69 -4.11
N GLN A 53 0.07 -2.88 -3.05
CA GLN A 53 0.73 -1.58 -2.97
C GLN A 53 2.15 -1.62 -2.36
N LYS A 54 2.72 -2.81 -2.12
CA LYS A 54 4.07 -3.02 -1.55
C LYS A 54 5.20 -2.32 -2.32
N ASN A 55 4.99 -2.05 -3.59
CA ASN A 55 5.99 -1.45 -4.47
C ASN A 55 6.08 0.08 -4.33
N PHE A 56 5.12 0.71 -3.64
CA PHE A 56 5.12 2.16 -3.39
C PHE A 56 5.78 2.46 -2.05
N MET A 57 6.92 3.12 -2.08
CA MET A 57 7.61 3.63 -0.90
C MET A 57 7.22 5.10 -0.70
N VAL A 58 6.51 5.39 0.36
CA VAL A 58 6.06 6.74 0.71
C VAL A 58 7.05 7.39 1.67
N LYS A 59 7.34 8.66 1.44
CA LYS A 59 8.24 9.47 2.24
C LYS A 59 7.46 10.46 3.06
N PHE A 60 7.76 10.52 4.33
CA PHE A 60 7.18 11.46 5.28
C PHE A 60 8.28 12.24 5.97
N ARG A 61 8.04 13.52 6.16
CA ARG A 61 8.96 14.43 6.86
C ARG A 61 8.34 14.89 8.16
N VAL A 62 9.06 14.79 9.27
CA VAL A 62 8.62 15.29 10.57
C VAL A 62 8.57 16.81 10.54
N GLN A 63 7.42 17.35 10.89
CA GLN A 63 7.22 18.82 11.03
C GLN A 63 7.24 19.25 12.49
N GLU A 64 6.42 18.62 13.30
CA GLU A 64 6.21 19.00 14.69
C GLU A 64 6.34 17.81 15.62
N THR A 65 6.77 18.09 16.84
CA THR A 65 6.84 17.11 17.93
C THR A 65 6.07 17.64 19.12
N ARG A 66 5.17 16.82 19.68
CA ARG A 66 4.44 17.09 20.91
C ARG A 66 4.65 15.92 21.87
N GLY A 67 5.24 16.18 23.03
CA GLY A 67 5.62 15.11 23.95
C GLY A 67 6.48 14.04 23.23
N ASN A 68 6.03 12.80 23.24
CA ASN A 68 6.68 11.66 22.57
C ASN A 68 6.14 11.38 21.16
N ASN A 69 5.22 12.22 20.67
CA ASN A 69 4.60 12.06 19.36
C ASN A 69 5.25 13.01 18.35
N ALA A 70 5.63 12.50 17.18
CA ALA A 70 6.18 13.26 16.06
C ALA A 70 5.20 13.20 14.88
N PHE A 71 4.66 14.35 14.50
CA PHE A 71 3.72 14.48 13.39
C PHE A 71 4.47 14.72 12.11
N THR A 72 4.06 14.00 11.07
CA THR A 72 4.74 14.07 9.78
C THR A 72 3.82 14.59 8.69
N THR A 73 4.42 15.09 7.62
CA THR A 73 3.73 15.48 6.39
C THR A 73 4.25 14.65 5.23
N PHE A 74 3.45 14.58 4.19
CA PHE A 74 3.80 13.90 2.96
C PHE A 74 4.92 14.67 2.22
N ASP A 75 6.07 14.04 2.01
CA ASP A 75 7.21 14.60 1.25
C ASP A 75 7.25 14.08 -0.20
N GLY A 76 6.70 12.89 -0.42
CA GLY A 76 6.63 12.29 -1.74
C GLY A 76 6.47 10.79 -1.73
N HIS A 77 6.48 10.19 -2.90
CA HIS A 77 6.61 8.73 -3.01
C HIS A 77 7.59 8.34 -4.10
N ARG A 78 8.06 7.09 -4.05
CA ARG A 78 8.85 6.46 -5.10
C ARG A 78 8.47 4.99 -5.27
N LEU A 79 8.54 4.51 -6.50
CA LEU A 79 8.50 3.08 -6.76
C LEU A 79 9.82 2.42 -6.36
N THR A 80 9.76 1.19 -5.89
CA THR A 80 10.95 0.36 -5.62
C THR A 80 11.77 0.16 -6.88
N SER A 81 13.09 -0.01 -6.72
CA SER A 81 14.01 -0.21 -7.86
C SER A 81 13.73 -1.52 -8.60
N ASP A 82 13.35 -2.55 -7.85
CA ASP A 82 13.11 -3.88 -8.37
C ASP A 82 11.85 -3.92 -9.24
N TYR A 83 10.78 -3.27 -8.80
CA TYR A 83 9.59 -3.12 -9.60
C TYR A 83 9.84 -2.34 -10.90
N LYS A 84 10.61 -1.23 -10.84
CA LYS A 84 11.02 -0.50 -12.05
C LYS A 84 11.84 -1.34 -13.01
N ARG A 85 12.73 -2.21 -12.51
CA ARG A 85 13.49 -3.15 -13.34
C ARG A 85 12.60 -4.22 -13.94
N ALA A 86 11.65 -4.77 -13.19
CA ALA A 86 10.70 -5.75 -13.67
C ALA A 86 9.80 -5.21 -14.81
N LEU A 87 9.44 -3.92 -14.75
CA LEU A 87 8.71 -3.25 -15.82
C LEU A 87 9.53 -3.10 -17.10
N THR A 88 10.85 -2.87 -16.95
CA THR A 88 11.76 -2.57 -18.08
C THR A 88 12.36 -3.86 -18.62
N ARG A 89 11.78 -4.43 -19.69
CA ARG A 89 12.28 -5.63 -20.37
C ARG A 89 13.04 -5.28 -21.64
N ARG A 90 13.91 -6.19 -22.09
CA ARG A 90 14.60 -6.06 -23.40
C ARG A 90 13.56 -5.93 -24.53
N ARG A 91 13.88 -5.17 -25.57
CA ARG A 91 13.04 -4.84 -26.74
C ARG A 91 11.90 -3.86 -26.48
N ASN A 92 11.56 -3.54 -25.23
CA ASN A 92 10.57 -2.53 -24.89
C ASN A 92 11.21 -1.13 -24.89
N SER A 93 10.40 -0.11 -25.21
CA SER A 93 10.80 1.29 -25.02
C SER A 93 10.23 1.82 -23.70
N ARG A 94 11.11 2.45 -22.93
CA ARG A 94 10.75 3.16 -21.71
C ARG A 94 10.83 4.65 -21.96
N ILE A 95 9.78 5.37 -21.66
CA ILE A 95 9.69 6.82 -21.82
C ILE A 95 9.49 7.41 -20.43
N ASP A 96 10.48 8.16 -19.98
CA ASP A 96 10.40 8.90 -18.73
C ASP A 96 9.89 10.32 -19.02
N CYS A 97 8.91 10.75 -18.23
CA CYS A 97 8.36 12.09 -18.24
C CYS A 97 8.71 12.79 -16.94
N ASN A 98 8.72 14.11 -16.94
CA ASN A 98 8.94 14.93 -15.76
C ASN A 98 8.06 16.16 -15.85
N LEU A 99 7.12 16.29 -14.92
CA LEU A 99 6.17 17.40 -14.85
C LEU A 99 6.26 18.07 -13.50
N VAL A 100 6.09 19.38 -13.52
CA VAL A 100 5.86 20.18 -12.32
C VAL A 100 4.48 20.79 -12.46
N LEU A 101 3.63 20.58 -11.47
CA LEU A 101 2.22 20.99 -11.46
C LEU A 101 1.89 21.70 -10.15
N ASN A 102 1.02 22.67 -10.21
CA ASN A 102 0.38 23.26 -9.06
C ASN A 102 -1.00 22.60 -8.90
N LEU A 103 -1.28 22.09 -7.72
CA LEU A 103 -2.57 21.51 -7.36
C LEU A 103 -3.53 22.61 -6.89
N LYS A 104 -4.78 22.25 -6.67
CA LYS A 104 -5.83 23.15 -6.15
C LYS A 104 -5.45 23.76 -4.79
N ASP A 105 -4.69 23.03 -3.98
CA ASP A 105 -4.28 23.44 -2.62
C ASP A 105 -3.00 24.31 -2.61
N ASP A 106 -2.64 24.93 -3.74
CA ASP A 106 -1.39 25.69 -3.94
C ASP A 106 -0.11 24.88 -3.64
N VAL A 107 -0.24 23.56 -3.59
CA VAL A 107 0.89 22.65 -3.42
C VAL A 107 1.54 22.37 -4.76
N GLN A 108 2.81 22.73 -4.87
CA GLN A 108 3.59 22.41 -6.05
C GLN A 108 4.20 21.01 -5.95
N ILE A 109 3.87 20.15 -6.91
CA ILE A 109 4.38 18.78 -6.98
C ILE A 109 5.15 18.55 -8.27
N ARG A 110 6.18 17.72 -8.15
CA ARG A 110 6.91 17.16 -9.30
C ARG A 110 6.55 15.71 -9.46
N ILE A 111 5.96 15.36 -10.59
CA ILE A 111 5.54 13.99 -10.93
C ILE A 111 6.43 13.45 -12.05
N LYS A 112 6.86 12.20 -11.89
CA LYS A 112 7.66 11.48 -12.91
C LYS A 112 6.94 10.21 -13.34
N PRO A 113 6.02 10.27 -14.31
CA PRO A 113 5.42 9.08 -14.89
C PRO A 113 6.41 8.36 -15.83
N ILE A 114 6.29 7.04 -15.87
CA ILE A 114 7.00 6.15 -16.79
C ILE A 114 5.96 5.51 -17.70
N LEU A 115 6.17 5.65 -19.00
CA LEU A 115 5.35 4.99 -20.03
C LEU A 115 6.15 3.82 -20.60
N MET A 116 5.55 2.64 -20.61
CA MET A 116 6.15 1.43 -21.16
C MET A 116 5.45 1.06 -22.47
N VAL A 117 6.23 0.82 -23.50
CA VAL A 117 5.78 0.42 -24.84
C VAL A 117 6.43 -0.90 -25.21
N ASP A 118 5.66 -1.85 -25.76
CA ASP A 118 6.14 -3.21 -26.07
C ASP A 118 7.16 -3.28 -27.20
N LYS A 119 7.23 -2.25 -28.04
CA LYS A 119 8.15 -2.22 -29.19
C LYS A 119 9.10 -1.04 -29.09
N ARG A 120 10.20 -1.11 -29.80
CA ARG A 120 11.07 0.05 -30.01
C ARG A 120 10.37 1.07 -30.89
N ILE A 121 10.34 2.32 -30.44
CA ILE A 121 9.71 3.44 -31.13
C ILE A 121 10.75 4.49 -31.51
N LYS A 122 10.40 5.31 -32.51
CA LYS A 122 11.23 6.43 -32.96
C LYS A 122 11.16 7.59 -31.96
N LYS A 123 12.23 8.39 -31.87
CA LYS A 123 12.28 9.54 -30.95
C LYS A 123 11.16 10.56 -31.17
N SER A 124 10.68 10.74 -32.40
CA SER A 124 9.53 11.60 -32.69
C SER A 124 8.26 11.10 -32.03
N GLN A 125 8.01 9.79 -32.06
CA GLN A 125 6.86 9.17 -31.40
C GLN A 125 6.97 9.28 -29.86
N GLU A 126 8.18 9.10 -29.30
CA GLU A 126 8.41 9.34 -27.88
C GLU A 126 8.07 10.78 -27.46
N LYS A 127 8.46 11.77 -28.30
CA LYS A 127 8.16 13.17 -28.04
C LYS A 127 6.66 13.43 -28.05
N MET A 128 5.92 12.85 -29.01
CA MET A 128 4.46 12.97 -29.07
C MET A 128 3.80 12.33 -27.83
N LEU A 129 4.21 11.12 -27.45
CA LEU A 129 3.66 10.45 -26.26
C LEU A 129 3.90 11.25 -24.97
N ARG A 130 5.10 11.87 -24.83
CA ARG A 130 5.36 12.77 -23.70
C ARG A 130 4.43 13.97 -23.71
N ALA A 131 4.24 14.62 -24.85
CA ALA A 131 3.39 15.80 -24.96
C ALA A 131 1.93 15.49 -24.59
N VAL A 132 1.38 14.38 -25.11
CA VAL A 132 0.01 13.95 -24.78
C VAL A 132 -0.11 13.61 -23.28
N ALA A 133 0.84 12.84 -22.73
CA ALA A 133 0.84 12.51 -21.30
C ALA A 133 0.95 13.77 -20.41
N HIS A 134 1.81 14.72 -20.79
CA HIS A 134 1.96 15.99 -20.07
C HIS A 134 0.66 16.78 -20.04
N LYS A 135 0.02 16.94 -21.20
CA LYS A 135 -1.25 17.68 -21.30
C LYS A 135 -2.33 17.00 -20.46
N TYR A 136 -2.52 15.69 -20.63
CA TYR A 136 -3.56 14.96 -19.92
C TYR A 136 -3.39 15.00 -18.40
N ILE A 137 -2.18 14.74 -17.92
CA ILE A 137 -1.87 14.75 -16.49
C ILE A 137 -2.02 16.19 -15.93
N GLY A 138 -1.54 17.20 -16.68
CA GLY A 138 -1.69 18.60 -16.28
C GLY A 138 -3.16 19.02 -16.12
N ASP A 139 -3.98 18.77 -17.14
CA ASP A 139 -5.38 19.18 -17.18
C ASP A 139 -6.24 18.51 -16.08
N ASN A 140 -5.91 17.25 -15.71
CA ASN A 140 -6.67 16.49 -14.72
C ASN A 140 -6.20 16.74 -13.28
N LEU A 141 -4.90 16.78 -13.03
CA LEU A 141 -4.39 16.91 -11.67
C LEU A 141 -4.45 18.33 -11.12
N SER A 142 -4.34 19.36 -11.95
CA SER A 142 -4.45 20.76 -11.50
C SER A 142 -5.78 21.10 -10.84
N LYS A 143 -6.82 20.30 -11.07
CA LYS A 143 -8.17 20.49 -10.51
C LYS A 143 -8.40 19.77 -9.18
N LEU A 144 -7.46 18.91 -8.78
CA LEU A 144 -7.58 18.03 -7.63
C LEU A 144 -6.76 18.55 -6.44
N SER A 145 -7.18 18.19 -5.23
CA SER A 145 -6.39 18.33 -4.02
C SER A 145 -5.27 17.30 -3.96
N LEU A 146 -4.30 17.48 -3.07
CA LEU A 146 -3.21 16.50 -2.89
C LEU A 146 -3.75 15.14 -2.48
N SER A 147 -4.69 15.09 -1.54
CA SER A 147 -5.28 13.83 -1.05
C SER A 147 -6.00 13.07 -2.15
N GLU A 148 -6.80 13.75 -2.97
CA GLU A 148 -7.50 13.15 -4.11
C GLU A 148 -6.53 12.66 -5.18
N THR A 149 -5.47 13.43 -5.45
CA THR A 149 -4.42 13.06 -6.39
C THR A 149 -3.73 11.77 -5.96
N LEU A 150 -3.37 11.65 -4.68
CA LEU A 150 -2.72 10.46 -4.15
C LEU A 150 -3.66 9.24 -4.17
N LYS A 151 -4.94 9.42 -3.80
CA LYS A 151 -5.95 8.35 -3.90
C LYS A 151 -6.06 7.82 -5.33
N LYS A 152 -6.19 8.68 -6.34
CA LYS A 152 -6.21 8.28 -7.76
C LYS A 152 -4.95 7.59 -8.25
N ILE A 153 -3.80 7.95 -7.70
CA ILE A 153 -2.53 7.33 -8.06
C ILE A 153 -2.43 5.92 -7.46
N TYR A 154 -2.80 5.76 -6.19
CA TYR A 154 -2.69 4.49 -5.49
C TYR A 154 -3.77 3.48 -5.90
N SER A 155 -4.97 3.93 -6.31
CA SER A 155 -5.99 3.08 -6.95
C SER A 155 -5.59 2.62 -8.36
N GLY A 156 -4.61 3.28 -8.99
CA GLY A 156 -4.17 3.02 -10.35
C GLY A 156 -5.07 3.58 -11.43
N ASP A 157 -6.11 4.35 -11.07
CA ASP A 157 -7.07 4.89 -12.03
C ASP A 157 -6.42 5.94 -12.92
N LEU A 158 -5.57 6.81 -12.36
CA LEU A 158 -4.80 7.76 -13.16
C LEU A 158 -3.96 7.05 -14.23
N SER A 159 -3.33 5.94 -13.88
CA SER A 159 -2.51 5.14 -14.81
C SER A 159 -3.35 4.56 -15.95
N LYS A 160 -4.57 4.08 -15.65
CA LYS A 160 -5.53 3.56 -16.65
C LYS A 160 -6.04 4.66 -17.56
N GLU A 161 -6.42 5.81 -16.99
CA GLU A 161 -6.92 6.97 -17.73
C GLU A 161 -5.85 7.51 -18.71
N VAL A 162 -4.61 7.70 -18.22
CA VAL A 162 -3.49 8.13 -19.06
C VAL A 162 -3.21 7.10 -20.17
N ALA A 163 -3.20 5.80 -19.86
CA ALA A 163 -3.02 4.76 -20.86
C ALA A 163 -4.12 4.79 -21.93
N SER A 164 -5.35 5.08 -21.56
CA SER A 164 -6.48 5.20 -22.49
C SER A 164 -6.32 6.42 -23.42
N SER A 165 -5.90 7.56 -22.91
CA SER A 165 -5.64 8.76 -23.71
C SER A 165 -4.47 8.58 -24.69
N LEU A 166 -3.47 7.77 -24.33
CA LEU A 166 -2.31 7.48 -25.17
C LEU A 166 -2.61 6.47 -26.28
N LYS A 167 -3.63 5.60 -26.14
CA LYS A 167 -4.00 4.61 -27.16
C LYS A 167 -4.30 5.21 -28.52
N THR A 168 -4.80 6.43 -28.59
CA THR A 168 -5.08 7.14 -29.85
C THR A 168 -3.80 7.47 -30.62
N THR A 169 -2.68 7.72 -29.91
CA THR A 169 -1.40 8.06 -30.51
C THR A 169 -0.53 6.83 -30.74
N TYR A 170 -0.36 6.01 -29.73
CA TYR A 170 0.39 4.76 -29.76
C TYR A 170 0.00 3.86 -28.57
N PRO A 171 -0.21 2.55 -28.78
CA PRO A 171 -0.59 1.65 -27.70
C PRO A 171 0.54 1.52 -26.67
N THR A 172 0.25 1.92 -25.45
CA THR A 172 1.15 1.77 -24.30
C THR A 172 0.77 0.52 -23.53
N LYS A 173 1.77 -0.25 -23.10
CA LYS A 173 1.57 -1.47 -22.30
C LYS A 173 1.18 -1.14 -20.88
N ARG A 174 1.91 -0.23 -20.27
CA ARG A 174 1.72 0.15 -18.86
C ARG A 174 2.18 1.58 -18.62
N VAL A 175 1.45 2.26 -17.78
CA VAL A 175 1.78 3.60 -17.31
C VAL A 175 1.90 3.52 -15.79
N GLU A 176 3.00 4.02 -15.23
CA GLU A 176 3.21 4.04 -13.79
C GLU A 176 3.83 5.35 -13.33
N ILE A 177 3.51 5.79 -12.13
CA ILE A 177 4.11 6.98 -11.56
C ILE A 177 5.31 6.58 -10.73
N SER A 178 6.52 6.83 -11.27
CA SER A 178 7.78 6.41 -10.66
C SER A 178 8.12 7.17 -9.39
N LYS A 179 7.84 8.48 -9.38
CA LYS A 179 8.20 9.35 -8.26
C LYS A 179 7.28 10.55 -8.21
N ILE A 180 6.88 10.91 -7.00
CA ILE A 180 6.29 12.23 -6.69
C ILE A 180 7.21 12.90 -5.67
N SER A 181 7.39 14.19 -5.78
CA SER A 181 8.09 15.00 -4.78
C SER A 181 7.34 16.30 -4.60
N VAL A 182 7.08 16.66 -3.37
CA VAL A 182 6.55 17.97 -3.01
C VAL A 182 7.67 19.00 -3.09
N MET A 183 7.41 20.12 -3.77
CA MET A 183 8.40 21.18 -3.92
C MET A 183 8.28 22.21 -2.80
N ASN A 184 7.05 22.49 -2.35
CA ASN A 184 6.75 23.45 -1.28
C ASN A 184 6.12 22.71 -0.08
N PRO A 185 6.91 22.09 0.81
CA PRO A 185 6.39 21.38 1.97
C PRO A 185 5.72 22.30 3.00
N ALA A 186 6.01 23.61 2.97
CA ALA A 186 5.42 24.59 3.88
C ALA A 186 3.90 24.75 3.70
N SER A 187 3.36 24.53 2.49
CA SER A 187 1.92 24.60 2.22
C SER A 187 1.12 23.41 2.73
N LEU A 188 1.81 22.36 3.23
CA LEU A 188 1.19 21.13 3.78
C LEU A 188 1.18 21.11 5.31
N MET A 189 1.33 22.24 5.98
CA MET A 189 1.28 22.27 7.44
C MET A 189 -0.14 22.00 7.94
N GLU A 190 -0.40 20.77 8.34
CA GLU A 190 -1.61 20.40 9.08
C GLU A 190 -1.40 20.70 10.57
N VAL A 191 -2.41 21.26 11.20
CA VAL A 191 -2.41 21.39 12.69
C VAL A 191 -2.63 19.99 13.25
N PRO A 192 -1.67 19.44 14.04
CA PRO A 192 -1.84 18.12 14.59
C PRO A 192 -3.00 18.10 15.60
N PRO A 193 -3.78 17.02 15.67
CA PRO A 193 -4.89 16.86 16.60
C PRO A 193 -4.36 16.82 18.04
N GLU A 194 -5.24 17.09 19.00
CA GLU A 194 -4.92 16.93 20.42
C GLU A 194 -4.71 15.45 20.79
N ASP A 195 -3.92 15.20 21.84
CA ASP A 195 -3.56 13.83 22.23
C ASP A 195 -4.79 12.95 22.53
N SER A 196 -5.87 13.54 23.07
CA SER A 196 -7.15 12.86 23.33
C SER A 196 -7.90 12.43 22.07
N GLU A 197 -7.79 13.21 21.01
CA GLU A 197 -8.39 12.89 19.70
C GLU A 197 -7.55 11.83 18.95
N LEU A 198 -6.23 11.89 19.09
CA LEU A 198 -5.31 10.90 18.54
C LEU A 198 -5.59 9.50 19.08
N GLU A 199 -5.79 9.36 20.40
CA GLU A 199 -6.09 8.06 21.00
C GLU A 199 -7.38 7.47 20.45
N LYS A 200 -8.44 8.26 20.31
CA LYS A 200 -9.71 7.82 19.72
C LYS A 200 -9.58 7.39 18.25
N ILE A 201 -8.80 8.14 17.45
CA ILE A 201 -8.56 7.79 16.05
C ILE A 201 -7.77 6.46 15.96
N LEU A 202 -6.76 6.29 16.80
CA LEU A 202 -5.94 5.08 16.81
C LEU A 202 -6.71 3.84 17.30
N GLU A 203 -7.65 4.00 18.23
CA GLU A 203 -8.55 2.93 18.67
C GLU A 203 -9.52 2.51 17.56
N ASN A 204 -10.12 3.46 16.85
CA ASN A 204 -10.99 3.18 15.71
C ASN A 204 -10.26 2.42 14.60
N VAL A 205 -9.05 2.85 14.27
CA VAL A 205 -8.22 2.16 13.24
C VAL A 205 -7.82 0.73 13.65
N LYS A 206 -7.64 0.46 14.94
CA LYS A 206 -7.38 -0.90 15.43
C LYS A 206 -8.63 -1.78 15.32
N ASN A 207 -9.79 -1.24 15.62
CA ASN A 207 -11.06 -1.96 15.55
C ASN A 207 -11.43 -2.30 14.11
N ASP A 208 -11.22 -1.37 13.15
CA ASP A 208 -11.45 -1.62 11.73
C ASP A 208 -10.54 -2.72 11.18
N LYS A 209 -9.25 -2.73 11.58
CA LYS A 209 -8.30 -3.78 11.16
C LYS A 209 -8.59 -5.15 11.79
N SER A 210 -9.27 -5.22 12.91
CA SER A 210 -9.68 -6.49 13.55
C SER A 210 -10.91 -7.10 12.86
N THR A 211 -11.79 -6.29 12.30
CA THR A 211 -12.98 -6.73 11.56
C THR A 211 -12.68 -7.20 10.14
N GLU A 212 -11.66 -6.65 9.49
CA GLU A 212 -11.26 -7.11 8.13
C GLU A 212 -10.49 -8.44 8.15
N LYS A 213 -9.79 -8.77 9.24
CA LYS A 213 -9.05 -10.04 9.37
C LYS A 213 -9.92 -11.28 9.57
N THR A 214 -11.21 -11.11 9.83
CA THR A 214 -12.15 -12.23 10.01
C THR A 214 -12.74 -12.75 8.69
N ASN A 215 -12.44 -12.14 7.55
CA ASN A 215 -12.97 -12.55 6.24
C ASN A 215 -11.94 -13.11 5.25
N GLU A 216 -10.69 -13.26 5.65
CA GLU A 216 -9.69 -13.98 4.85
C GLU A 216 -9.38 -15.31 5.53
N THR A 217 -9.79 -16.39 4.88
CA THR A 217 -9.46 -17.77 5.21
C THR A 217 -7.94 -17.95 5.17
N PRO A 218 -7.29 -18.41 6.22
CA PRO A 218 -5.89 -18.83 6.14
C PRO A 218 -5.82 -20.23 5.54
N GLU A 219 -5.06 -20.35 4.46
CA GLU A 219 -4.44 -21.62 4.09
C GLU A 219 -3.11 -21.73 4.85
N ASP A 220 -2.99 -22.88 5.55
CA ASP A 220 -1.79 -23.57 6.03
C ASP A 220 -0.85 -22.94 7.07
N GLU A 221 -0.76 -23.59 8.24
CA GLU A 221 0.27 -24.41 8.90
C GLU A 221 0.00 -24.49 10.41
N ASP A 222 -0.37 -25.65 10.87
CA ASP A 222 0.25 -26.79 11.54
C ASP A 222 0.60 -26.64 13.04
N ILE A 223 0.16 -27.71 13.77
CA ILE A 223 0.60 -28.30 15.03
C ILE A 223 0.01 -27.76 16.35
N GLY A 224 -0.74 -28.67 16.99
CA GLY A 224 -0.77 -28.79 18.44
C GLY A 224 -2.10 -29.15 19.11
N ALA A 225 -2.41 -30.42 19.10
CA ALA A 225 -3.03 -31.26 20.13
C ALA A 225 -4.05 -30.75 21.15
N GLU A 226 -5.15 -31.57 21.28
CA GLU A 226 -6.01 -31.87 22.44
C GLU A 226 -7.10 -30.80 22.78
N GLU A 227 -8.34 -31.14 22.89
CA GLU A 227 -9.16 -32.20 23.43
C GLU A 227 -10.63 -32.08 23.00
N THR A 228 -11.26 -33.19 22.78
CA THR A 228 -12.67 -33.57 22.77
C THR A 228 -13.73 -32.58 23.22
N GLU A 229 -14.68 -32.27 22.29
CA GLU A 229 -16.12 -32.28 22.60
C GLU A 229 -16.92 -32.58 21.30
N SER A 230 -17.86 -33.50 21.43
CA SER A 230 -18.71 -34.07 20.39
C SER A 230 -19.76 -33.05 19.93
N GLU A 231 -19.56 -32.50 18.73
CA GLU A 231 -20.63 -31.77 18.01
C GLU A 231 -21.07 -32.61 16.80
N ASP A 232 -22.38 -32.71 16.59
CA ASP A 232 -23.01 -33.41 15.47
C ASP A 232 -22.59 -32.76 14.14
N ILE A 233 -21.59 -33.33 13.49
CA ILE A 233 -21.08 -32.87 12.21
C ILE A 233 -22.01 -33.42 11.11
N ASP A 234 -22.64 -32.50 10.35
CA ASP A 234 -23.49 -32.83 9.20
C ASP A 234 -22.63 -33.27 7.99
N TYR A 235 -22.34 -34.54 7.89
CA TYR A 235 -21.53 -35.15 6.82
C TYR A 235 -22.17 -35.05 5.43
N SER A 236 -23.42 -34.69 5.32
CA SER A 236 -24.13 -34.62 4.04
C SER A 236 -23.69 -33.46 3.15
N SER A 237 -23.21 -32.37 3.77
CA SER A 237 -22.74 -31.15 3.09
C SER A 237 -21.28 -31.25 2.59
N MET A 238 -20.50 -32.20 3.07
CA MET A 238 -19.06 -32.32 2.79
C MET A 238 -18.75 -32.92 1.41
N LYS A 239 -17.59 -32.54 0.86
CA LYS A 239 -17.08 -33.09 -0.40
C LYS A 239 -16.54 -34.52 -0.21
N VAL A 240 -16.59 -35.32 -1.29
CA VAL A 240 -16.13 -36.74 -1.27
C VAL A 240 -14.65 -36.85 -0.89
N ALA A 241 -13.83 -35.86 -1.16
CA ALA A 241 -12.42 -35.84 -0.79
C ALA A 241 -12.25 -35.71 0.74
N GLU A 242 -12.99 -34.84 1.38
CA GLU A 242 -13.00 -34.59 2.83
C GLU A 242 -13.53 -35.84 3.61
N LEU A 243 -14.58 -36.47 3.09
CA LEU A 243 -15.11 -37.71 3.68
C LEU A 243 -14.11 -38.85 3.61
N LYS A 244 -13.29 -38.91 2.56
CA LYS A 244 -12.23 -39.93 2.44
C LYS A 244 -11.06 -39.67 3.39
N GLU A 245 -10.75 -38.43 3.69
CA GLU A 245 -9.72 -38.07 4.67
C GLU A 245 -10.17 -38.42 6.09
N LEU A 246 -11.39 -38.10 6.46
CA LEU A 246 -11.96 -38.49 7.76
C LEU A 246 -12.04 -40.01 7.94
N LEU A 247 -12.36 -40.77 6.88
CA LEU A 247 -12.35 -42.23 6.93
C LEU A 247 -10.93 -42.78 7.05
N LYS A 248 -9.92 -42.10 6.48
CA LYS A 248 -8.51 -42.47 6.61
C LYS A 248 -7.98 -42.23 8.02
N GLU A 249 -8.41 -41.15 8.67
CA GLU A 249 -8.06 -40.87 10.08
C GLU A 249 -8.66 -41.88 11.05
N ARG A 250 -9.83 -42.46 10.69
CA ARG A 250 -10.51 -43.48 11.51
C ARG A 250 -10.18 -44.91 11.09
N ASP A 251 -9.18 -45.13 10.23
CA ASP A 251 -8.77 -46.45 9.68
C ASP A 251 -9.90 -47.23 9.02
N LEU A 252 -10.89 -46.56 8.43
CA LEU A 252 -12.02 -47.15 7.74
C LEU A 252 -11.81 -47.25 6.23
N PRO A 253 -12.42 -48.22 5.53
CA PRO A 253 -12.23 -48.41 4.11
C PRO A 253 -12.75 -47.22 3.27
N ILE A 254 -11.89 -46.64 2.43
CA ILE A 254 -12.07 -45.40 1.68
C ILE A 254 -12.82 -45.59 0.33
N SER A 255 -13.14 -46.84 -0.05
CA SER A 255 -13.77 -47.18 -1.32
C SER A 255 -15.29 -47.17 -1.23
N GLY A 256 -16.01 -46.50 -2.17
CA GLY A 256 -17.48 -46.51 -2.24
C GLY A 256 -18.07 -45.19 -2.74
N LYS A 257 -19.40 -45.15 -2.86
CA LYS A 257 -20.15 -43.93 -3.22
C LYS A 257 -20.30 -42.99 -2.02
N LYS A 258 -20.56 -41.72 -2.27
CA LYS A 258 -20.70 -40.68 -1.21
C LYS A 258 -21.64 -41.12 -0.07
N SER A 259 -22.78 -41.74 -0.39
CA SER A 259 -23.75 -42.26 0.59
C SER A 259 -23.16 -43.34 1.51
N GLU A 260 -22.35 -44.27 0.96
CA GLU A 260 -21.70 -45.31 1.70
C GLU A 260 -20.58 -44.81 2.62
N LEU A 261 -19.89 -43.74 2.19
CA LEU A 261 -18.84 -43.09 2.99
C LEU A 261 -19.43 -42.35 4.19
N ILE A 262 -20.60 -41.72 4.02
CA ILE A 262 -21.33 -41.06 5.11
C ILE A 262 -21.86 -42.06 6.12
N GLU A 263 -22.43 -43.16 5.66
CA GLU A 263 -22.97 -44.23 6.51
C GLU A 263 -21.89 -44.86 7.41
N ARG A 264 -20.66 -44.98 6.88
CA ARG A 264 -19.51 -45.48 7.65
C ARG A 264 -18.95 -44.51 8.66
N LEU A 265 -19.14 -43.21 8.47
CA LEU A 265 -18.73 -42.18 9.42
C LEU A 265 -19.77 -41.98 10.53
N GLN A 266 -21.01 -42.39 10.31
CA GLN A 266 -22.11 -42.33 11.28
C GLN A 266 -22.22 -43.57 12.15
N THR A 267 -21.51 -44.66 11.78
CA THR A 267 -21.50 -45.93 12.55
C THR A 267 -20.28 -45.96 13.44
#